data_f893a0ca92afb9ac927e642ce33cb717
#
_entry.id   f893a0ca92afb9ac927e642ce33cb717
#
_cell.length_a   1.000
_cell.length_b   1.000
_cell.length_c   1.000
_cell.angle_alpha   90.00
_cell.angle_beta   90.00
_cell.angle_gamma   90.00
#
_symmetry.space_group_name_H-M   'P 1'
#
loop_
_entity.id
_entity.type
_entity.pdbx_description
1 polymer ?
#
loop_
_entity_poly.entity_id
_entity_poly.type
_entity_poly.pdbx_seq_one_letter_code
_entity_poly.pdbx_strand_id
1 'polypeptide(L)'
;AARAGRPAWVKARMNALGDAAIIEALYRASKAGVKIDLLVRGSCALRPGVPGLSDNIRVRSLVGRFLEHSRLFVFCADGAELAWLSSADWLWRNLHRRIETCVPIEDPALKRRAIDEGFEVPFADAIEGWELRPDGRYLRVGAGDGVRVHLRVHVAGIHRQQFHAGSVELGGPRTQQLIERRLRNA
;
A
#
# COMPACT_ATOMS: atom_id res chain seq x y z
N ALA A 1 5.24 -15.32 10.99
CA ALA A 1 3.85 -15.48 11.42
C ALA A 1 3.05 -16.24 10.36
N ALA A 2 2.79 -15.69 9.17
CA ALA A 2 1.93 -16.28 8.15
C ALA A 2 2.34 -17.72 7.75
N ARG A 3 3.61 -17.97 7.48
CA ARG A 3 4.11 -19.33 7.16
C ARG A 3 3.89 -20.36 8.27
N ALA A 4 3.71 -19.91 9.50
CA ALA A 4 3.41 -20.75 10.66
C ALA A 4 1.89 -20.81 10.96
N GLY A 5 1.03 -20.37 10.03
CA GLY A 5 -0.42 -20.33 10.20
C GLY A 5 -0.92 -19.31 11.23
N ARG A 6 -0.07 -18.39 11.70
CA ARG A 6 -0.45 -17.35 12.66
C ARG A 6 -0.91 -16.08 11.95
N PRO A 7 -1.83 -15.30 12.57
CA PRO A 7 -2.36 -14.08 11.95
C PRO A 7 -1.26 -13.12 11.52
N ALA A 8 -1.31 -12.70 10.25
CA ALA A 8 -0.38 -11.73 9.68
C ALA A 8 -1.09 -10.88 8.62
N TRP A 9 -0.97 -9.57 8.74
CA TRP A 9 -1.55 -8.66 7.77
C TRP A 9 -0.79 -7.32 7.72
N VAL A 10 -0.96 -6.63 6.60
CA VAL A 10 -0.41 -5.29 6.35
C VAL A 10 -1.55 -4.39 5.88
N LYS A 11 -1.64 -3.20 6.47
CA LYS A 11 -2.49 -2.12 6.00
C LYS A 11 -1.62 -0.90 5.75
N ALA A 12 -1.69 -0.33 4.56
CA ALA A 12 -0.88 0.82 4.25
C ALA A 12 -1.66 1.86 3.43
N ARG A 13 -1.59 3.10 3.88
CA ARG A 13 -2.15 4.26 3.18
C ARG A 13 -1.04 5.18 2.73
N MET A 14 -1.09 5.61 1.46
CA MET A 14 -0.11 6.49 0.85
C MET A 14 -0.66 7.15 -0.41
N ASN A 15 0.08 8.10 -0.98
CA ASN A 15 -0.33 8.69 -2.26
C ASN A 15 0.14 7.86 -3.45
N ALA A 16 1.33 7.25 -3.38
CA ALA A 16 1.88 6.50 -4.51
C ALA A 16 2.72 5.30 -4.05
N LEU A 17 2.65 4.23 -4.83
CA LEU A 17 3.41 3.00 -4.66
C LEU A 17 4.13 2.67 -5.97
N GLY A 18 5.46 2.75 -5.98
CA GLY A 18 6.26 2.52 -7.19
C GLY A 18 7.69 2.06 -6.93
N ASP A 19 8.07 1.80 -5.66
CA ASP A 19 9.36 1.23 -5.33
C ASP A 19 9.36 -0.27 -5.61
N ALA A 20 10.27 -0.72 -6.48
CA ALA A 20 10.34 -2.12 -6.93
C ALA A 20 10.63 -3.08 -5.79
N ALA A 21 11.55 -2.74 -4.88
CA ALA A 21 11.93 -3.62 -3.78
C ALA A 21 10.78 -3.82 -2.79
N ILE A 22 10.01 -2.76 -2.51
CA ILE A 22 8.80 -2.86 -1.67
C ILE A 22 7.73 -3.70 -2.37
N ILE A 23 7.47 -3.47 -3.66
CA ILE A 23 6.49 -4.25 -4.43
C ILE A 23 6.84 -5.74 -4.41
N GLU A 24 8.10 -6.10 -4.63
CA GLU A 24 8.57 -7.48 -4.53
C GLU A 24 8.40 -8.05 -3.12
N ALA A 25 8.67 -7.26 -2.08
CA ALA A 25 8.47 -7.69 -0.69
C ALA A 25 6.98 -7.94 -0.39
N LEU A 26 6.07 -7.10 -0.89
CA LEU A 26 4.62 -7.29 -0.78
C LEU A 26 4.17 -8.57 -1.51
N TYR A 27 4.69 -8.84 -2.71
CA TYR A 27 4.39 -10.09 -3.43
C TYR A 27 4.90 -11.33 -2.66
N ARG A 28 6.11 -11.27 -2.10
CA ARG A 28 6.63 -12.36 -1.26
C ARG A 28 5.78 -12.58 -0.01
N ALA A 29 5.34 -11.50 0.64
CA ALA A 29 4.45 -11.56 1.80
C ALA A 29 3.08 -12.17 1.43
N SER A 30 2.49 -11.75 0.32
CA SER A 30 1.22 -12.32 -0.19
C SER A 30 1.34 -13.82 -0.44
N LYS A 31 2.42 -14.28 -1.12
CA LYS A 31 2.69 -15.71 -1.33
C LYS A 31 2.87 -16.50 -0.03
N ALA A 32 3.31 -15.84 1.04
CA ALA A 32 3.44 -16.44 2.36
C ALA A 32 2.12 -16.46 3.16
N GLY A 33 1.01 -15.96 2.58
CA GLY A 33 -0.32 -15.94 3.21
C GLY A 33 -0.65 -14.66 3.99
N VAL A 34 0.19 -13.62 3.91
CA VAL A 34 -0.09 -12.32 4.55
C VAL A 34 -1.23 -11.63 3.80
N LYS A 35 -2.26 -11.20 4.52
CA LYS A 35 -3.33 -10.34 3.97
C LYS A 35 -2.83 -8.91 3.87
N ILE A 36 -2.99 -8.28 2.69
CA ILE A 36 -2.45 -6.96 2.41
C ILE A 36 -3.53 -6.06 1.83
N ASP A 37 -3.87 -5.02 2.55
CA ASP A 37 -4.82 -4.00 2.12
C ASP A 37 -4.09 -2.67 1.95
N LEU A 38 -4.16 -2.11 0.74
CA LEU A 38 -3.47 -0.87 0.39
C LEU A 38 -4.47 0.20 -0.05
N LEU A 39 -4.38 1.38 0.53
CA LEU A 39 -5.11 2.57 0.10
C LEU A 39 -4.11 3.51 -0.59
N VAL A 40 -4.09 3.46 -1.93
CA VAL A 40 -3.16 4.23 -2.77
C VAL A 40 -3.96 5.22 -3.59
N ARG A 41 -3.87 6.51 -3.24
CA ARG A 41 -4.68 7.55 -3.87
C ARG A 41 -4.36 7.77 -5.35
N GLY A 42 -3.09 7.77 -5.71
CA GLY A 42 -2.59 8.09 -7.05
C GLY A 42 -2.00 6.87 -7.76
N SER A 43 -0.75 6.98 -8.22
CA SER A 43 -0.09 5.93 -9.00
C SER A 43 0.23 4.69 -8.16
N CYS A 44 -0.11 3.53 -8.70
CA CYS A 44 0.22 2.22 -8.12
C CYS A 44 0.81 1.33 -9.20
N ALA A 45 2.09 0.96 -9.05
CA ALA A 45 2.78 0.05 -9.96
C ALA A 45 2.58 -1.44 -9.58
N LEU A 46 2.03 -1.72 -8.41
CA LEU A 46 1.69 -3.07 -7.96
C LEU A 46 0.42 -3.56 -8.66
N ARG A 47 0.38 -4.83 -9.02
CA ARG A 47 -0.81 -5.52 -9.55
C ARG A 47 -1.40 -6.43 -8.48
N PRO A 48 -2.58 -6.12 -7.94
CA PRO A 48 -3.26 -6.96 -6.94
C PRO A 48 -4.03 -8.10 -7.60
N GLY A 49 -4.33 -9.15 -6.84
CA GLY A 49 -5.25 -10.23 -7.24
C GLY A 49 -4.75 -11.09 -8.42
N VAL A 50 -3.45 -11.10 -8.71
CA VAL A 50 -2.86 -11.98 -9.73
C VAL A 50 -2.65 -13.37 -9.13
N PRO A 51 -3.27 -14.43 -9.71
CA PRO A 51 -3.16 -15.79 -9.18
C PRO A 51 -1.72 -16.26 -8.96
N GLY A 52 -1.43 -16.82 -7.78
CA GLY A 52 -0.10 -17.31 -7.39
C GLY A 52 0.93 -16.23 -7.12
N LEU A 53 0.57 -14.95 -7.23
CA LEU A 53 1.48 -13.83 -6.99
C LEU A 53 0.96 -12.88 -5.90
N SER A 54 -0.25 -12.38 -6.08
CA SER A 54 -0.81 -11.32 -5.23
C SER A 54 -2.27 -11.60 -4.83
N ASP A 55 -2.62 -12.87 -4.67
CA ASP A 55 -3.98 -13.32 -4.30
C ASP A 55 -4.51 -12.66 -3.02
N ASN A 56 -3.61 -12.35 -2.10
CA ASN A 56 -3.92 -11.76 -0.80
C ASN A 56 -3.74 -10.24 -0.76
N ILE A 57 -3.57 -9.58 -1.91
CA ILE A 57 -3.41 -8.13 -1.99
C ILE A 57 -4.67 -7.50 -2.57
N ARG A 58 -5.20 -6.51 -1.87
CA ARG A 58 -6.24 -5.60 -2.37
C ARG A 58 -5.70 -4.18 -2.40
N VAL A 59 -6.01 -3.47 -3.46
CA VAL A 59 -5.64 -2.05 -3.59
C VAL A 59 -6.89 -1.24 -3.89
N ARG A 60 -7.13 -0.23 -3.08
CA ARG A 60 -8.19 0.76 -3.30
C ARG A 60 -7.59 2.15 -3.45
N SER A 61 -8.27 2.99 -4.20
CA SER A 61 -8.03 4.42 -4.29
C SER A 61 -9.26 5.16 -3.82
N LEU A 62 -9.05 6.23 -3.06
CA LEU A 62 -10.09 7.14 -2.61
C LEU A 62 -9.76 8.53 -3.14
N VAL A 63 -10.63 9.08 -3.98
CA VAL A 63 -10.47 10.40 -4.57
C VAL A 63 -11.76 11.18 -4.34
N GLY A 64 -11.75 11.99 -3.29
CA GLY A 64 -12.87 12.85 -2.91
C GLY A 64 -12.60 14.32 -3.20
N ARG A 65 -13.46 15.18 -2.63
CA ARG A 65 -13.37 16.64 -2.77
C ARG A 65 -12.10 17.23 -2.17
N PHE A 66 -11.61 16.63 -1.08
CA PHE A 66 -10.43 17.11 -0.36
C PHE A 66 -9.21 16.27 -0.69
N LEU A 67 -8.04 16.92 -0.61
CA LEU A 67 -6.76 16.23 -0.80
C LEU A 67 -6.45 15.36 0.41
N GLU A 68 -6.47 14.05 0.20
CA GLU A 68 -6.05 13.06 1.18
C GLU A 68 -4.55 12.83 1.08
N HIS A 69 -3.77 13.32 2.05
CA HIS A 69 -2.29 13.29 1.98
C HIS A 69 -1.63 12.57 3.15
N SER A 70 -2.40 11.87 3.96
CA SER A 70 -1.88 11.08 5.08
C SER A 70 -1.17 9.80 4.60
N ARG A 71 -0.12 9.40 5.31
CA ARG A 71 0.53 8.10 5.16
C ARG A 71 0.53 7.41 6.51
N LEU A 72 -0.03 6.22 6.50
CA LEU A 72 -0.14 5.35 7.68
C LEU A 72 0.28 3.94 7.27
N PHE A 73 1.23 3.37 7.99
CA PHE A 73 1.70 2.02 7.76
C PHE A 73 1.46 1.18 9.00
N VAL A 74 0.71 0.10 8.86
CA VAL A 74 0.37 -0.81 9.94
C VAL A 74 0.76 -2.22 9.56
N PHE A 75 1.48 -2.88 10.45
CA PHE A 75 1.91 -4.27 10.28
C PHE A 75 1.46 -5.07 11.49
N CYS A 76 0.85 -6.21 11.24
CA CYS A 76 0.51 -7.16 12.28
C CYS A 76 1.24 -8.48 12.03
N ALA A 77 1.85 -9.01 13.08
CA ALA A 77 2.42 -10.33 13.09
C ALA A 77 2.14 -10.98 14.44
N ASP A 78 1.44 -12.11 14.43
CA ASP A 78 1.12 -12.88 15.63
C ASP A 78 0.36 -12.05 16.70
N GLY A 79 -0.57 -11.21 16.27
CA GLY A 79 -1.36 -10.33 17.13
C GLY A 79 -0.66 -9.04 17.58
N ALA A 80 0.65 -8.90 17.34
CA ALA A 80 1.37 -7.66 17.64
C ALA A 80 1.19 -6.65 16.49
N GLU A 81 0.48 -5.56 16.78
CA GLU A 81 0.26 -4.47 15.82
C GLU A 81 1.26 -3.34 16.03
N LEU A 82 1.91 -2.95 14.95
CA LEU A 82 2.85 -1.83 14.88
C LEU A 82 2.36 -0.83 13.83
N ALA A 83 2.24 0.44 14.22
CA ALA A 83 1.75 1.49 13.35
C ALA A 83 2.71 2.67 13.31
N TRP A 84 2.83 3.29 12.12
CA TRP A 84 3.66 4.48 11.89
C TRP A 84 2.93 5.51 11.05
N LEU A 85 3.09 6.77 11.41
CA LEU A 85 2.82 7.90 10.52
C LEU A 85 4.09 8.24 9.75
N SER A 86 3.96 8.57 8.47
CA SER A 86 5.10 8.88 7.63
C SER A 86 4.85 10.06 6.70
N SER A 87 5.92 10.76 6.34
CA SER A 87 5.92 11.73 5.24
C SER A 87 6.20 11.08 3.88
N ALA A 88 6.75 9.86 3.87
CA ALA A 88 7.16 9.14 2.67
C ALA A 88 6.01 8.39 2.00
N ASP A 89 5.92 8.48 0.69
CA ASP A 89 5.30 7.45 -0.13
C ASP A 89 6.26 6.28 -0.35
N TRP A 90 5.77 5.13 -0.80
CA TRP A 90 6.61 4.01 -1.19
C TRP A 90 7.09 4.19 -2.64
N LEU A 91 7.87 5.25 -2.83
CA LEU A 91 8.53 5.61 -4.08
C LEU A 91 10.03 5.65 -3.88
N TRP A 92 10.77 5.23 -4.90
CA TRP A 92 12.23 5.23 -4.87
C TRP A 92 12.82 6.58 -4.42
N ARG A 93 12.31 7.70 -4.95
CA ARG A 93 12.78 9.05 -4.61
C ARG A 93 12.58 9.40 -3.12
N ASN A 94 11.45 8.96 -2.52
CA ASN A 94 11.19 9.21 -1.09
C ASN A 94 12.13 8.38 -0.21
N LEU A 95 12.40 7.13 -0.61
CA LEU A 95 13.16 6.19 0.20
C LEU A 95 14.68 6.37 0.06
N HIS A 96 15.16 6.89 -1.08
CA HIS A 96 16.59 6.96 -1.41
C HIS A 96 17.14 8.36 -1.60
N ARG A 97 16.31 9.38 -1.90
CA ARG A 97 16.76 10.72 -2.28
C ARG A 97 16.27 11.84 -1.37
N ARG A 98 15.30 11.57 -0.52
CA ARG A 98 14.72 12.55 0.40
C ARG A 98 15.01 12.20 1.84
N ILE A 99 15.03 13.23 2.68
CA ILE A 99 14.94 13.06 4.13
C ILE A 99 13.46 13.02 4.47
N GLU A 100 13.02 11.88 4.99
CA GLU A 100 11.62 11.64 5.33
C GLU A 100 11.50 11.28 6.81
N THR A 101 10.36 11.63 7.41
CA THR A 101 10.06 11.31 8.80
C THR A 101 9.14 10.11 8.88
N CYS A 102 9.42 9.20 9.81
CA CYS A 102 8.55 8.07 10.12
C CYS A 102 8.50 7.91 11.65
N VAL A 103 7.31 8.13 12.23
CA VAL A 103 7.09 8.18 13.67
C VAL A 103 6.21 7.01 14.10
N PRO A 104 6.62 6.17 15.07
CA PRO A 104 5.79 5.11 15.60
C PRO A 104 4.63 5.70 16.43
N ILE A 105 3.48 5.04 16.38
CA ILE A 105 2.35 5.34 17.26
C ILE A 105 2.38 4.30 18.39
N GLU A 106 2.90 4.68 19.53
CA GLU A 106 3.07 3.77 20.67
C GLU A 106 1.83 3.69 21.55
N ASP A 107 1.14 4.82 21.78
CA ASP A 107 -0.08 4.84 22.58
C ASP A 107 -1.18 3.98 21.96
N PRO A 108 -1.75 3.01 22.68
CA PRO A 108 -2.73 2.09 22.14
C PRO A 108 -4.03 2.77 21.67
N ALA A 109 -4.49 3.81 22.35
CA ALA A 109 -5.73 4.50 22.00
C ALA A 109 -5.55 5.34 20.74
N LEU A 110 -4.42 6.08 20.62
CA LEU A 110 -4.08 6.83 19.43
C LEU A 110 -3.81 5.90 18.24
N LYS A 111 -3.16 4.75 18.48
CA LYS A 111 -2.95 3.73 17.43
C LYS A 111 -4.28 3.23 16.88
N ARG A 112 -5.19 2.83 17.78
CA ARG A 112 -6.52 2.34 17.38
C ARG A 112 -7.26 3.39 16.57
N ARG A 113 -7.30 4.63 17.07
CA ARG A 113 -7.92 5.75 16.39
C ARG A 113 -7.30 6.02 15.01
N ALA A 114 -5.95 6.02 14.91
CA ALA A 114 -5.26 6.22 13.65
C ALA A 114 -5.58 5.12 12.62
N ILE A 115 -5.69 3.87 13.05
CA ILE A 115 -6.09 2.76 12.18
C ILE A 115 -7.54 2.91 11.73
N ASP A 116 -8.46 3.17 12.66
CA ASP A 116 -9.88 3.27 12.34
C ASP A 116 -10.18 4.46 11.43
N GLU A 117 -9.79 5.67 11.82
CA GLU A 117 -10.06 6.90 11.06
C GLU A 117 -9.14 7.04 9.83
N GLY A 118 -7.89 6.62 9.94
CA GLY A 118 -6.90 6.77 8.89
C GLY A 118 -6.91 5.67 7.82
N PHE A 119 -7.41 4.48 8.14
CA PHE A 119 -7.40 3.36 7.20
C PHE A 119 -8.76 2.67 7.06
N GLU A 120 -9.38 2.15 8.15
CA GLU A 120 -10.55 1.27 8.04
C GLU A 120 -11.75 1.98 7.42
N VAL A 121 -12.11 3.16 7.94
CA VAL A 121 -13.24 3.94 7.44
C VAL A 121 -13.01 4.35 5.97
N PRO A 122 -11.86 4.93 5.58
CA PRO A 122 -11.58 5.24 4.18
C PRO A 122 -11.52 4.01 3.28
N PHE A 123 -10.98 2.88 3.76
CA PHE A 123 -10.89 1.66 2.96
C PHE A 123 -12.27 1.02 2.73
N ALA A 124 -13.20 1.19 3.65
CA ALA A 124 -14.57 0.68 3.55
C ALA A 124 -15.48 1.56 2.68
N ASP A 125 -15.04 2.77 2.30
CA ASP A 125 -15.85 3.70 1.51
C ASP A 125 -16.25 3.10 0.16
N ALA A 126 -17.57 2.92 -0.02
CA ALA A 126 -18.16 2.39 -1.24
C ALA A 126 -18.66 3.51 -2.19
N ILE A 127 -18.68 4.77 -1.75
CA ILE A 127 -19.20 5.90 -2.53
C ILE A 127 -18.10 6.49 -3.41
N GLU A 128 -16.94 6.80 -2.82
CA GLU A 128 -15.81 7.42 -3.52
C GLU A 128 -14.64 6.45 -3.77
N GLY A 129 -14.77 5.21 -3.28
CA GLY A 129 -13.76 4.18 -3.39
C GLY A 129 -13.68 3.54 -4.77
N TRP A 130 -12.45 3.29 -5.24
CA TRP A 130 -12.13 2.58 -6.47
C TRP A 130 -11.20 1.42 -6.17
N GLU A 131 -11.49 0.26 -6.70
CA GLU A 131 -10.67 -0.95 -6.51
C GLU A 131 -9.84 -1.22 -7.75
N LEU A 132 -8.51 -1.35 -7.57
CA LEU A 132 -7.59 -1.74 -8.63
C LEU A 132 -7.72 -3.25 -8.91
N ARG A 133 -7.91 -3.59 -10.18
CA ARG A 133 -8.06 -4.97 -10.64
C ARG A 133 -6.75 -5.52 -11.21
N PRO A 134 -6.62 -6.87 -11.35
CA PRO A 134 -5.41 -7.50 -11.91
C PRO A 134 -5.00 -7.00 -13.29
N ASP A 135 -5.96 -6.54 -14.10
CA ASP A 135 -5.73 -5.99 -15.43
C ASP A 135 -5.28 -4.52 -15.44
N GLY A 136 -5.15 -3.89 -14.26
CA GLY A 136 -4.75 -2.50 -14.10
C GLY A 136 -5.88 -1.49 -14.20
N ARG A 137 -7.13 -1.95 -14.33
CA ARG A 137 -8.31 -1.06 -14.34
C ARG A 137 -8.79 -0.80 -12.91
N TYR A 138 -9.32 0.40 -12.68
CA TYR A 138 -10.03 0.73 -11.46
C TYR A 138 -11.53 0.58 -11.67
N LEU A 139 -12.19 -0.13 -10.76
CA LEU A 139 -13.64 -0.25 -10.71
C LEU A 139 -14.17 0.44 -9.46
N ARG A 140 -15.29 1.15 -9.58
CA ARG A 140 -15.93 1.79 -8.43
C ARG A 140 -16.43 0.75 -7.45
N VAL A 141 -16.13 0.91 -6.17
CA VAL A 141 -16.65 0.06 -5.09
C VAL A 141 -18.15 0.33 -4.95
N GLY A 142 -18.98 -0.72 -4.86
CA GLY A 142 -20.44 -0.56 -4.73
C GLY A 142 -21.21 -0.27 -6.03
N ALA A 143 -20.54 -0.06 -7.16
CA ALA A 143 -21.20 -0.15 -8.44
C ALA A 143 -21.39 -1.65 -8.76
N GLY A 144 -22.64 -2.13 -8.74
CA GLY A 144 -22.95 -3.48 -9.20
C GLY A 144 -22.36 -3.72 -10.60
N ASP A 145 -22.27 -4.97 -11.03
CA ASP A 145 -21.55 -5.45 -12.24
C ASP A 145 -21.88 -4.75 -13.57
N GLY A 146 -22.70 -3.72 -13.59
CA GLY A 146 -23.22 -3.03 -14.78
C GLY A 146 -22.59 -1.70 -15.14
N VAL A 147 -21.81 -1.03 -14.29
CA VAL A 147 -21.25 0.30 -14.60
C VAL A 147 -19.73 0.23 -14.75
N ARG A 148 -19.28 -0.05 -15.97
CA ARG A 148 -17.87 0.11 -16.36
C ARG A 148 -17.58 1.60 -16.58
N VAL A 149 -17.15 2.31 -15.56
CA VAL A 149 -16.59 3.65 -15.72
C VAL A 149 -15.11 3.52 -15.96
N HIS A 150 -14.67 3.77 -17.19
CA HIS A 150 -13.26 3.91 -17.51
C HIS A 150 -12.76 5.24 -16.98
N LEU A 151 -12.31 5.30 -15.73
CA LEU A 151 -11.50 6.40 -15.28
C LEU A 151 -10.06 6.13 -15.73
N ARG A 152 -9.69 6.65 -16.90
CA ARG A 152 -8.29 6.96 -17.17
C ARG A 152 -7.95 8.10 -16.23
N VAL A 153 -7.35 7.79 -15.07
CA VAL A 153 -6.70 8.82 -14.28
C VAL A 153 -5.53 9.32 -15.13
N HIS A 154 -5.79 10.34 -15.92
CA HIS A 154 -4.75 11.17 -16.48
C HIS A 154 -4.19 11.96 -15.31
N VAL A 155 -3.20 11.41 -14.64
CA VAL A 155 -2.35 12.20 -13.75
C VAL A 155 -1.57 13.11 -14.66
N ALA A 156 -2.08 14.33 -14.85
CA ALA A 156 -1.36 15.36 -15.60
C ALA A 156 0.02 15.51 -14.96
N GLY A 157 1.08 15.21 -15.72
CA GLY A 157 2.46 15.45 -15.31
C GLY A 157 3.34 14.24 -14.99
N ILE A 158 2.88 13.00 -15.10
CA ILE A 158 3.79 11.85 -15.03
C ILE A 158 4.13 11.40 -16.45
N HIS A 159 5.28 11.85 -16.94
CA HIS A 159 5.92 11.25 -18.11
C HIS A 159 6.08 9.74 -17.88
N ARG A 160 5.65 8.96 -18.87
CA ARG A 160 5.93 7.52 -18.97
C ARG A 160 7.45 7.31 -18.90
N GLN A 161 7.99 7.10 -17.71
CA GLN A 161 9.30 6.48 -17.60
C GLN A 161 9.10 4.99 -17.82
N GLN A 162 9.63 4.51 -18.92
CA GLN A 162 9.75 3.09 -19.21
C GLN A 162 10.62 2.46 -18.12
N PHE A 163 10.00 1.61 -17.29
CA PHE A 163 10.75 0.79 -16.36
C PHE A 163 11.45 -0.31 -17.14
N HIS A 164 12.73 -0.14 -17.40
CA HIS A 164 13.58 -1.25 -17.76
C HIS A 164 13.95 -2.00 -16.49
N ALA A 165 13.72 -3.31 -16.48
CA ALA A 165 14.18 -4.21 -15.43
C ALA A 165 15.72 -4.24 -15.49
N GLY A 166 16.35 -3.40 -14.71
CA GLY A 166 17.80 -3.39 -14.48
C GLY A 166 18.04 -3.68 -12.99
N SER A 167 18.94 -4.60 -12.72
CA SER A 167 19.39 -4.95 -11.38
C SER A 167 19.90 -3.70 -10.66
N VAL A 168 19.28 -3.34 -9.54
CA VAL A 168 19.69 -2.21 -8.71
C VAL A 168 20.33 -2.77 -7.44
N GLU A 169 21.61 -2.50 -7.25
CA GLU A 169 22.29 -2.72 -5.97
C GLU A 169 21.67 -1.88 -4.87
N LEU A 170 21.31 -2.53 -3.76
CA LEU A 170 20.57 -1.93 -2.66
C LEU A 170 21.52 -1.27 -1.65
N GLY A 171 21.78 0.00 -1.84
CA GLY A 171 22.30 0.88 -0.80
C GLY A 171 21.21 1.83 -0.35
N GLY A 172 20.33 1.42 0.53
CA GLY A 172 19.16 2.22 0.86
C GLY A 172 19.10 2.75 2.29
N PRO A 173 18.41 3.90 2.52
CA PRO A 173 18.26 4.50 3.84
C PRO A 173 17.45 3.64 4.82
N ARG A 174 17.58 3.94 6.10
CA ARG A 174 16.99 3.19 7.23
C ARG A 174 15.50 2.88 7.11
N THR A 175 14.74 3.74 6.45
CA THR A 175 13.27 3.59 6.28
C THR A 175 12.91 2.39 5.40
N GLN A 176 13.60 2.21 4.27
CA GLN A 176 13.39 1.04 3.41
C GLN A 176 13.73 -0.25 4.14
N GLN A 177 14.88 -0.28 4.83
CA GLN A 177 15.30 -1.45 5.62
C GLN A 177 14.28 -1.80 6.70
N LEU A 178 13.65 -0.81 7.33
CA LEU A 178 12.61 -1.04 8.33
C LEU A 178 11.37 -1.70 7.71
N ILE A 179 10.88 -1.18 6.59
CA ILE A 179 9.71 -1.72 5.88
C ILE A 179 10.01 -3.13 5.39
N GLU A 180 11.12 -3.34 4.70
CA GLU A 180 11.51 -4.67 4.20
C GLU A 180 11.71 -5.68 5.33
N ARG A 181 12.34 -5.27 6.44
CA ARG A 181 12.51 -6.13 7.62
C ARG A 181 11.17 -6.56 8.21
N ARG A 182 10.19 -5.64 8.26
CA ARG A 182 8.85 -5.95 8.77
C ARG A 182 8.08 -6.86 7.84
N LEU A 183 8.17 -6.64 6.53
CA LEU A 183 7.55 -7.54 5.55
C LEU A 183 8.18 -8.93 5.54
N ARG A 184 9.46 -9.08 5.87
CA ARG A 184 10.12 -10.39 6.02
C ARG A 184 9.70 -11.14 7.28
N ASN A 185 9.36 -10.42 8.34
CA ASN A 185 9.00 -11.00 9.64
C ASN A 185 7.48 -11.21 9.79
N ALA A 186 6.63 -10.65 8.90
CA ALA A 186 5.20 -10.92 8.81
C ALA A 186 4.93 -12.27 8.12
#